data_c3f0bc3a3b593edd1fc7104134ab4d52
#
_entry.id   c3f0bc3a3b593edd1fc7104134ab4d52
#
_cell.length_a   1.000
_cell.length_b   1.000
_cell.length_c   1.000
_cell.angle_alpha   90.00
_cell.angle_beta   90.00
_cell.angle_gamma   90.00
#
_symmetry.space_group_name_H-M   'P 1'
#
loop_
_entity.id
_entity.type
_entity.pdbx_description
1 polymer ?
#
loop_
_entity_poly.entity_id
_entity_poly.type
_entity_poly.pdbx_seq_one_letter_code
_entity_poly.pdbx_strand_id
1 'polypeptide(L)'
;SYSTSLGLPIINHCEALDLSDGGDMNEGWVSNRLGLKGISNSAEEAMVARDILLAETTGGRLHIAHASTAGTVEMVRHAKERGLSVTCEATPHHLTMGHEAVLGHRGDGGQFSPLTLAAYETNAKVAPPLRSQEDVGALVRGLADGTVDFIATDHAPHATTEKVSTFAEAANGISVLETALGSLMTLVHEGKLP
;
A
#
# COMPACT_ATOMS: atom_id res chain seq x y z
N SER A 1 13.16 -9.34 -20.63
CA SER A 1 14.29 -9.54 -21.59
C SER A 1 14.73 -8.25 -22.28
N TYR A 2 13.82 -7.42 -22.85
CA TYR A 2 14.24 -6.17 -23.53
C TYR A 2 14.88 -5.17 -22.56
N SER A 3 14.30 -4.98 -21.35
CA SER A 3 14.88 -4.15 -20.29
C SER A 3 16.30 -4.62 -19.88
N THR A 4 16.48 -5.95 -19.82
CA THR A 4 17.77 -6.55 -19.48
C THR A 4 18.86 -6.20 -20.49
N SER A 5 18.55 -6.20 -21.80
CA SER A 5 19.50 -5.81 -22.84
C SER A 5 19.91 -4.34 -22.76
N LEU A 6 19.11 -3.49 -22.14
CA LEU A 6 19.38 -2.07 -21.91
C LEU A 6 19.95 -1.77 -20.51
N GLY A 7 20.04 -2.76 -19.64
CA GLY A 7 20.47 -2.58 -18.25
C GLY A 7 19.48 -1.75 -17.39
N LEU A 8 18.22 -1.66 -17.81
CA LEU A 8 17.19 -0.87 -17.13
C LEU A 8 16.34 -1.73 -16.17
N PRO A 9 15.96 -1.21 -15.00
CA PRO A 9 14.98 -1.86 -14.14
C PRO A 9 13.56 -1.74 -14.72
N ILE A 10 12.71 -2.70 -14.40
CA ILE A 10 11.26 -2.58 -14.56
C ILE A 10 10.69 -2.14 -13.21
N ILE A 11 9.95 -1.06 -13.19
CA ILE A 11 9.18 -0.59 -12.05
C ILE A 11 7.72 -0.93 -12.34
N ASN A 12 7.06 -1.63 -11.42
CA ASN A 12 5.68 -2.05 -11.62
C ASN A 12 4.78 -1.67 -10.45
N HIS A 13 3.65 -1.04 -10.78
CA HIS A 13 2.46 -0.97 -9.92
C HIS A 13 1.75 -2.32 -10.04
N CYS A 14 1.92 -3.18 -9.04
CA CYS A 14 1.44 -4.55 -9.08
C CYS A 14 -0.05 -4.63 -8.78
N GLU A 15 -0.87 -4.73 -9.79
CA GLU A 15 -2.32 -4.88 -9.66
C GLU A 15 -2.88 -5.80 -10.73
N ALA A 16 -3.51 -6.89 -10.31
CA ALA A 16 -4.29 -7.76 -11.18
C ALA A 16 -5.70 -7.20 -11.33
N LEU A 17 -5.97 -6.51 -12.44
CA LEU A 17 -7.22 -5.79 -12.67
C LEU A 17 -8.44 -6.69 -12.56
N ASP A 18 -8.35 -7.96 -12.97
CA ASP A 18 -9.43 -8.94 -12.85
C ASP A 18 -9.82 -9.25 -11.39
N LEU A 19 -8.89 -9.03 -10.44
CA LEU A 19 -9.11 -9.24 -9.00
C LEU A 19 -9.45 -7.95 -8.26
N SER A 20 -9.13 -6.80 -8.81
CA SER A 20 -9.41 -5.49 -8.19
C SER A 20 -10.61 -4.77 -8.81
N ASP A 21 -11.13 -5.23 -9.96
CA ASP A 21 -12.17 -4.55 -10.74
C ASP A 21 -13.39 -4.14 -9.90
N GLY A 22 -13.70 -2.86 -9.95
CA GLY A 22 -14.80 -2.25 -9.21
C GLY A 22 -14.62 -2.27 -7.69
N GLY A 23 -13.42 -2.56 -7.17
CA GLY A 23 -13.12 -2.45 -5.74
C GLY A 23 -12.85 -1.01 -5.33
N ASP A 24 -13.25 -0.68 -4.10
CA ASP A 24 -13.17 0.67 -3.54
C ASP A 24 -12.06 0.81 -2.48
N MET A 25 -11.83 -0.26 -1.71
CA MET A 25 -10.90 -0.28 -0.59
C MET A 25 -10.44 -1.70 -0.29
N ASN A 26 -9.57 -1.89 0.71
CA ASN A 26 -9.13 -3.22 1.13
C ASN A 26 -10.30 -4.14 1.51
N GLU A 27 -10.27 -5.39 1.03
CA GLU A 27 -11.21 -6.43 1.44
C GLU A 27 -11.02 -6.77 2.91
N GLY A 28 -12.11 -6.80 3.68
CA GLY A 28 -12.07 -7.15 5.08
C GLY A 28 -13.26 -6.66 5.88
N TRP A 29 -13.11 -6.61 7.21
CA TRP A 29 -14.21 -6.25 8.09
C TRP A 29 -14.70 -4.79 7.90
N VAL A 30 -13.78 -3.87 7.52
CA VAL A 30 -14.15 -2.46 7.27
C VAL A 30 -15.01 -2.34 6.02
N SER A 31 -14.57 -2.92 4.90
CA SER A 31 -15.33 -2.89 3.64
C SER A 31 -16.70 -3.55 3.81
N ASN A 32 -16.76 -4.70 4.50
CA ASN A 32 -18.02 -5.38 4.82
C ASN A 32 -18.94 -4.50 5.68
N ARG A 33 -18.40 -3.80 6.70
CA ARG A 33 -19.16 -2.91 7.56
C ARG A 33 -19.73 -1.70 6.82
N LEU A 34 -18.95 -1.15 5.87
CA LEU A 34 -19.34 0.02 5.09
C LEU A 34 -20.15 -0.33 3.83
N GLY A 35 -20.26 -1.61 3.48
CA GLY A 35 -20.91 -2.05 2.24
C GLY A 35 -20.13 -1.63 0.99
N LEU A 36 -18.81 -1.41 1.13
CA LEU A 36 -17.91 -1.09 0.01
C LEU A 36 -17.32 -2.37 -0.58
N LYS A 37 -17.11 -2.38 -1.90
CA LYS A 37 -16.50 -3.53 -2.56
C LYS A 37 -15.01 -3.62 -2.20
N GLY A 38 -14.60 -4.80 -1.73
CA GLY A 38 -13.22 -5.07 -1.30
C GLY A 38 -12.27 -5.36 -2.47
N ILE A 39 -11.01 -4.96 -2.31
CA ILE A 39 -9.86 -5.33 -3.15
C ILE A 39 -9.02 -6.29 -2.31
N SER A 40 -8.96 -7.56 -2.72
CA SER A 40 -8.15 -8.57 -2.04
C SER A 40 -6.65 -8.27 -2.13
N ASN A 41 -5.88 -8.67 -1.11
CA ASN A 41 -4.41 -8.67 -1.15
C ASN A 41 -3.89 -9.44 -2.38
N SER A 42 -4.61 -10.48 -2.80
CA SER A 42 -4.25 -11.28 -3.97
C SER A 42 -4.19 -10.47 -5.28
N ALA A 43 -4.86 -9.32 -5.36
CA ALA A 43 -4.76 -8.45 -6.54
C ALA A 43 -3.34 -7.89 -6.73
N GLU A 44 -2.65 -7.58 -5.64
CA GLU A 44 -1.23 -7.17 -5.65
C GLU A 44 -0.31 -8.38 -5.73
N GLU A 45 -0.50 -9.35 -4.86
CA GLU A 45 0.40 -10.50 -4.66
C GLU A 45 0.54 -11.38 -5.88
N ALA A 46 -0.54 -11.61 -6.64
CA ALA A 46 -0.48 -12.39 -7.89
C ALA A 46 0.44 -11.74 -8.93
N MET A 47 0.42 -10.41 -9.02
CA MET A 47 1.28 -9.69 -9.95
C MET A 47 2.72 -9.65 -9.46
N VAL A 48 2.96 -9.48 -8.17
CA VAL A 48 4.30 -9.55 -7.56
C VAL A 48 4.91 -10.93 -7.81
N ALA A 49 4.17 -12.01 -7.57
CA ALA A 49 4.65 -13.38 -7.82
C ALA A 49 5.00 -13.59 -9.30
N ARG A 50 4.13 -13.17 -10.22
CA ARG A 50 4.38 -13.23 -11.67
C ARG A 50 5.66 -12.48 -12.04
N ASP A 51 5.84 -11.27 -11.55
CA ASP A 51 6.94 -10.41 -11.94
C ASP A 51 8.28 -10.90 -11.39
N ILE A 52 8.28 -11.46 -10.17
CA ILE A 52 9.46 -12.14 -9.59
C ILE A 52 9.87 -13.34 -10.46
N LEU A 53 8.92 -14.18 -10.89
CA LEU A 53 9.20 -15.31 -11.78
C LEU A 53 9.76 -14.84 -13.14
N LEU A 54 9.25 -13.75 -13.68
CA LEU A 54 9.77 -13.15 -14.91
C LEU A 54 11.17 -12.57 -14.73
N ALA A 55 11.44 -11.90 -13.60
CA ALA A 55 12.77 -11.40 -13.27
C ALA A 55 13.77 -12.55 -13.14
N GLU A 56 13.41 -13.62 -12.45
CA GLU A 56 14.24 -14.83 -12.33
C GLU A 56 14.57 -15.45 -13.70
N THR A 57 13.53 -15.66 -14.51
CA THR A 57 13.70 -16.32 -15.83
C THR A 57 14.54 -15.46 -16.80
N THR A 58 14.48 -14.15 -16.70
CA THR A 58 15.14 -13.23 -17.65
C THR A 58 16.45 -12.65 -17.14
N GLY A 59 16.78 -12.83 -15.86
CA GLY A 59 17.88 -12.13 -15.19
C GLY A 59 17.66 -10.61 -15.13
N GLY A 60 16.40 -10.16 -15.19
CA GLY A 60 16.02 -8.75 -15.17
C GLY A 60 16.05 -8.14 -13.78
N ARG A 61 16.11 -6.80 -13.75
CA ARG A 61 16.00 -6.02 -12.52
C ARG A 61 14.54 -5.60 -12.32
N LEU A 62 13.96 -5.92 -11.17
CA LEU A 62 12.57 -5.62 -10.84
C LEU A 62 12.50 -4.69 -9.63
N HIS A 63 11.63 -3.70 -9.70
CA HIS A 63 11.26 -2.87 -8.57
C HIS A 63 9.73 -2.89 -8.39
N ILE A 64 9.29 -3.28 -7.20
CA ILE A 64 7.87 -3.25 -6.82
C ILE A 64 7.59 -1.89 -6.20
N ALA A 65 6.77 -1.10 -6.88
CA ALA A 65 6.34 0.20 -6.39
C ALA A 65 5.32 0.05 -5.25
N HIS A 66 5.38 0.95 -4.25
CA HIS A 66 4.40 1.12 -3.16
C HIS A 66 3.78 -0.20 -2.66
N ALA A 67 4.61 -1.18 -2.29
CA ALA A 67 4.15 -2.44 -1.69
C ALA A 67 3.20 -2.19 -0.51
N SER A 68 2.08 -2.92 -0.45
CA SER A 68 1.05 -2.68 0.55
C SER A 68 0.68 -3.91 1.40
N THR A 69 1.08 -5.12 1.00
CA THR A 69 0.66 -6.36 1.66
C THR A 69 1.80 -7.11 2.33
N ALA A 70 1.48 -7.86 3.38
CA ALA A 70 2.41 -8.76 4.06
C ALA A 70 2.96 -9.83 3.12
N GLY A 71 2.11 -10.37 2.23
CA GLY A 71 2.52 -11.37 1.25
C GLY A 71 3.52 -10.82 0.24
N THR A 72 3.38 -9.56 -0.20
CA THR A 72 4.37 -8.90 -1.05
C THR A 72 5.73 -8.81 -0.35
N VAL A 73 5.76 -8.37 0.91
CA VAL A 73 7.02 -8.29 1.70
C VAL A 73 7.69 -9.65 1.78
N GLU A 74 6.94 -10.71 2.05
CA GLU A 74 7.47 -12.07 2.17
C GLU A 74 8.02 -12.59 0.83
N MET A 75 7.31 -12.34 -0.27
CA MET A 75 7.77 -12.73 -1.61
C MET A 75 9.04 -11.99 -2.01
N VAL A 76 9.16 -10.71 -1.69
CA VAL A 76 10.39 -9.93 -1.95
C VAL A 76 11.54 -10.43 -1.09
N ARG A 77 11.30 -10.76 0.19
CA ARG A 77 12.31 -11.35 1.08
C ARG A 77 12.88 -12.62 0.48
N HIS A 78 12.02 -13.57 0.12
CA HIS A 78 12.44 -14.83 -0.50
C HIS A 78 13.16 -14.63 -1.84
N ALA A 79 12.75 -13.66 -2.65
CA ALA A 79 13.44 -13.32 -3.90
C ALA A 79 14.87 -12.82 -3.65
N LYS A 80 15.05 -11.95 -2.66
CA LYS A 80 16.38 -11.44 -2.25
C LYS A 80 17.26 -12.53 -1.67
N GLU A 81 16.75 -13.42 -0.81
CA GLU A 81 17.47 -14.58 -0.27
C GLU A 81 17.98 -15.51 -1.37
N ARG A 82 17.26 -15.61 -2.48
CA ARG A 82 17.67 -16.38 -3.67
C ARG A 82 18.63 -15.62 -4.59
N GLY A 83 19.01 -14.40 -4.23
CA GLY A 83 19.95 -13.56 -4.99
C GLY A 83 19.36 -12.90 -6.23
N LEU A 84 18.02 -12.79 -6.32
CA LEU A 84 17.38 -12.10 -7.44
C LEU A 84 17.52 -10.57 -7.30
N SER A 85 17.64 -9.88 -8.43
CA SER A 85 17.71 -8.41 -8.46
C SER A 85 16.31 -7.79 -8.31
N VAL A 86 15.72 -7.96 -7.14
CA VAL A 86 14.39 -7.44 -6.78
C VAL A 86 14.53 -6.43 -5.66
N THR A 87 13.87 -5.29 -5.80
CA THR A 87 13.72 -4.26 -4.77
C THR A 87 12.25 -3.88 -4.62
N CYS A 88 11.89 -3.28 -3.49
CA CYS A 88 10.56 -2.70 -3.30
C CYS A 88 10.62 -1.45 -2.43
N GLU A 89 9.58 -0.65 -2.51
CA GLU A 89 9.37 0.52 -1.68
C GLU A 89 8.04 0.43 -0.94
N ALA A 90 7.91 1.18 0.16
CA ALA A 90 6.64 1.40 0.84
C ALA A 90 6.38 2.91 0.97
N THR A 91 5.13 3.28 1.15
CA THR A 91 4.77 4.70 1.32
C THR A 91 4.57 5.04 2.80
N PRO A 92 4.69 6.32 3.19
CA PRO A 92 4.41 6.75 4.56
C PRO A 92 3.01 6.34 5.03
N HIS A 93 2.00 6.45 4.16
CA HIS A 93 0.63 6.12 4.52
C HIS A 93 0.43 4.60 4.68
N HIS A 94 1.04 3.74 3.87
CA HIS A 94 0.98 2.28 4.08
C HIS A 94 1.78 1.81 5.31
N LEU A 95 2.77 2.58 5.76
CA LEU A 95 3.53 2.28 6.97
C LEU A 95 2.83 2.73 8.27
N THR A 96 1.89 3.68 8.19
CA THR A 96 1.33 4.34 9.38
C THR A 96 -0.18 4.24 9.50
N MET A 97 -0.90 3.94 8.41
CA MET A 97 -2.36 3.94 8.35
C MET A 97 -2.89 2.58 7.90
N GLY A 98 -3.88 2.07 8.60
CA GLY A 98 -4.65 0.91 8.16
C GLY A 98 -5.98 1.30 7.51
N HIS A 99 -6.69 0.31 6.99
CA HIS A 99 -7.99 0.48 6.33
C HIS A 99 -9.06 1.09 7.26
N GLU A 100 -8.82 1.08 8.58
CA GLU A 100 -9.69 1.75 9.57
C GLU A 100 -9.76 3.26 9.35
N ALA A 101 -8.77 3.85 8.67
CA ALA A 101 -8.78 5.28 8.34
C ALA A 101 -10.00 5.68 7.51
N VAL A 102 -10.55 4.75 6.72
CA VAL A 102 -11.78 4.96 5.93
C VAL A 102 -13.02 5.16 6.82
N LEU A 103 -12.99 4.66 8.07
CA LEU A 103 -14.04 4.91 9.06
C LEU A 103 -14.04 6.35 9.57
N GLY A 104 -13.03 7.16 9.20
CA GLY A 104 -12.87 8.53 9.63
C GLY A 104 -12.25 8.68 11.03
N HIS A 105 -12.17 9.92 11.48
CA HIS A 105 -11.48 10.26 12.71
C HIS A 105 -12.19 9.68 13.94
N ARG A 106 -11.42 9.12 14.88
CA ARG A 106 -11.92 8.74 16.19
C ARG A 106 -12.23 10.02 16.97
N GLY A 107 -13.48 10.24 17.34
CA GLY A 107 -13.78 11.21 18.41
C GLY A 107 -13.06 10.82 19.71
N ASP A 108 -12.86 11.77 20.60
CA ASP A 108 -12.12 11.66 21.87
C ASP A 108 -12.60 10.53 22.81
N GLY A 109 -12.42 9.30 22.46
CA GLY A 109 -12.85 8.16 23.27
C GLY A 109 -12.57 6.80 22.66
N GLY A 110 -12.02 6.74 21.47
CA GLY A 110 -11.54 5.48 20.87
C GLY A 110 -12.62 4.49 20.43
N GLN A 111 -13.91 4.83 20.56
CA GLN A 111 -15.01 3.99 20.10
C GLN A 111 -15.45 4.41 18.70
N PHE A 112 -15.45 3.47 17.76
CA PHE A 112 -16.06 3.68 16.45
C PHE A 112 -17.58 3.82 16.62
N SER A 113 -18.12 5.01 16.40
CA SER A 113 -19.55 5.20 16.26
C SER A 113 -19.96 4.99 14.81
N PRO A 114 -20.88 4.10 14.50
CA PRO A 114 -21.36 3.91 13.13
C PRO A 114 -22.18 5.09 12.58
N LEU A 115 -22.42 6.10 13.40
CA LEU A 115 -23.23 7.27 13.08
C LEU A 115 -22.44 8.59 13.05
N THR A 116 -21.11 8.55 13.20
CA THR A 116 -20.32 9.77 12.99
C THR A 116 -20.23 10.07 11.50
N LEU A 117 -20.46 11.32 11.13
CA LEU A 117 -20.36 11.87 9.78
C LEU A 117 -18.95 11.73 9.13
N ALA A 118 -18.04 11.04 9.79
CA ALA A 118 -16.66 10.83 9.38
C ALA A 118 -16.42 9.49 8.66
N ALA A 119 -17.41 8.59 8.59
CA ALA A 119 -17.30 7.37 7.80
C ALA A 119 -17.23 7.70 6.30
N TYR A 120 -16.55 6.83 5.55
CA TYR A 120 -16.27 7.03 4.13
C TYR A 120 -15.28 8.19 3.88
N GLU A 121 -14.21 8.27 4.70
CA GLU A 121 -13.18 9.30 4.56
C GLU A 121 -12.43 9.16 3.23
N THR A 122 -12.81 9.99 2.27
CA THR A 122 -12.27 9.94 0.90
C THR A 122 -10.80 10.32 0.81
N ASN A 123 -10.27 11.11 1.76
CA ASN A 123 -8.83 11.40 1.81
C ASN A 123 -8.00 10.16 2.17
N ALA A 124 -8.62 9.09 2.68
CA ALA A 124 -7.98 7.80 2.91
C ALA A 124 -8.09 6.85 1.71
N LYS A 125 -8.71 7.26 0.59
CA LYS A 125 -8.80 6.46 -0.64
C LYS A 125 -7.53 6.56 -1.45
N VAL A 126 -6.85 5.44 -1.67
CA VAL A 126 -5.58 5.31 -2.39
C VAL A 126 -5.50 3.94 -3.09
N ALA A 127 -4.68 3.84 -4.12
CA ALA A 127 -4.37 2.59 -4.82
C ALA A 127 -2.82 2.38 -4.85
N PRO A 128 -2.34 1.25 -4.30
CA PRO A 128 -3.09 0.18 -3.62
C PRO A 128 -3.80 0.70 -2.37
N PRO A 129 -4.90 0.03 -1.92
CA PRO A 129 -5.65 0.52 -0.78
C PRO A 129 -4.88 0.37 0.53
N LEU A 130 -5.20 1.21 1.53
CA LEU A 130 -4.74 1.03 2.90
C LEU A 130 -5.20 -0.36 3.38
N ARG A 131 -4.27 -1.16 3.89
CA ARG A 131 -4.48 -2.57 4.24
C ARG A 131 -4.80 -2.76 5.73
N SER A 132 -4.76 -4.00 6.17
CA SER A 132 -4.92 -4.36 7.58
C SER A 132 -3.74 -3.91 8.44
N GLN A 133 -3.92 -3.88 9.77
CA GLN A 133 -2.81 -3.61 10.70
C GLN A 133 -1.72 -4.69 10.66
N GLU A 134 -2.06 -5.90 10.23
CA GLU A 134 -1.10 -6.98 10.02
C GLU A 134 -0.17 -6.64 8.84
N ASP A 135 -0.73 -6.15 7.74
CA ASP A 135 0.02 -5.70 6.56
C ASP A 135 0.91 -4.51 6.90
N VAL A 136 0.36 -3.49 7.59
CA VAL A 136 1.14 -2.34 8.09
C VAL A 136 2.34 -2.82 8.93
N GLY A 137 2.10 -3.72 9.87
CA GLY A 137 3.15 -4.29 10.71
C GLY A 137 4.21 -5.06 9.92
N ALA A 138 3.81 -5.76 8.85
CA ALA A 138 4.74 -6.47 7.97
C ALA A 138 5.63 -5.51 7.17
N LEU A 139 5.06 -4.43 6.64
CA LEU A 139 5.81 -3.38 5.94
C LEU A 139 6.84 -2.69 6.86
N VAL A 140 6.44 -2.34 8.08
CA VAL A 140 7.34 -1.72 9.08
C VAL A 140 8.49 -2.67 9.42
N ARG A 141 8.21 -3.95 9.67
CA ARG A 141 9.28 -4.96 9.89
C ARG A 141 10.17 -5.13 8.67
N GLY A 142 9.57 -5.18 7.47
CA GLY A 142 10.31 -5.28 6.21
C GLY A 142 11.23 -4.09 5.95
N LEU A 143 10.81 -2.90 6.36
CA LEU A 143 11.67 -1.70 6.30
C LEU A 143 12.82 -1.78 7.33
N ALA A 144 12.53 -2.25 8.55
CA ALA A 144 13.53 -2.37 9.61
C ALA A 144 14.59 -3.44 9.29
N ASP A 145 14.24 -4.52 8.63
CA ASP A 145 15.15 -5.62 8.28
C ASP A 145 15.80 -5.48 6.87
N GLY A 146 15.45 -4.45 6.11
CA GLY A 146 16.00 -4.19 4.78
C GLY A 146 15.35 -5.00 3.64
N THR A 147 14.24 -5.69 3.91
CA THR A 147 13.43 -6.31 2.85
C THR A 147 12.78 -5.25 1.97
N VAL A 148 12.22 -4.20 2.59
CA VAL A 148 11.78 -2.98 1.91
C VAL A 148 12.98 -2.03 1.84
N ASP A 149 13.35 -1.60 0.63
CA ASP A 149 14.63 -0.91 0.37
C ASP A 149 14.59 0.57 0.75
N PHE A 150 13.48 1.22 0.54
CA PHE A 150 13.31 2.65 0.82
C PHE A 150 11.83 3.04 0.92
N ILE A 151 11.61 4.29 1.25
CA ILE A 151 10.28 4.91 1.35
C ILE A 151 10.12 5.88 0.18
N ALA A 152 9.04 5.72 -0.57
CA ALA A 152 8.61 6.67 -1.59
C ALA A 152 7.29 7.30 -1.17
N THR A 153 7.11 8.59 -1.39
CA THR A 153 5.92 9.29 -0.86
C THR A 153 4.63 8.92 -1.56
N ASP A 154 4.71 8.57 -2.83
CA ASP A 154 3.53 8.42 -3.69
C ASP A 154 2.56 9.62 -3.54
N HIS A 155 3.14 10.82 -3.55
CA HIS A 155 2.41 12.06 -3.35
C HIS A 155 1.46 12.33 -4.51
N ALA A 156 0.18 12.06 -4.30
CA ALA A 156 -0.89 12.20 -5.30
C ALA A 156 -2.01 13.12 -4.80
N PRO A 157 -1.79 14.45 -4.80
CA PRO A 157 -2.80 15.40 -4.38
C PRO A 157 -3.91 15.51 -5.44
N HIS A 158 -5.14 15.63 -4.97
CA HIS A 158 -6.32 15.87 -5.78
C HIS A 158 -7.04 17.14 -5.36
N ALA A 159 -7.73 17.76 -6.31
CA ALA A 159 -8.59 18.92 -5.99
C ALA A 159 -9.68 18.50 -5.00
N THR A 160 -10.10 19.44 -4.13
CA THR A 160 -11.18 19.18 -3.16
C THR A 160 -12.43 18.63 -3.83
N THR A 161 -12.77 19.11 -5.03
CA THR A 161 -13.93 18.65 -5.80
C THR A 161 -13.84 17.18 -6.24
N GLU A 162 -12.63 16.62 -6.37
CA GLU A 162 -12.41 15.21 -6.72
C GLU A 162 -12.45 14.29 -5.50
N LYS A 163 -12.30 14.87 -4.31
CA LYS A 163 -12.39 14.18 -3.01
C LYS A 163 -13.76 14.33 -2.35
N VAL A 164 -14.49 15.45 -2.59
CA VAL A 164 -15.85 15.65 -2.08
C VAL A 164 -16.86 14.94 -2.99
N SER A 165 -16.93 13.63 -2.88
CA SER A 165 -17.79 12.75 -3.66
C SER A 165 -18.14 11.51 -2.82
N THR A 166 -18.90 10.56 -3.38
CA THR A 166 -19.03 9.25 -2.74
C THR A 166 -17.68 8.55 -2.70
N PHE A 167 -17.49 7.66 -1.74
CA PHE A 167 -16.21 6.95 -1.63
C PHE A 167 -15.84 6.19 -2.92
N ALA A 168 -16.83 5.58 -3.56
CA ALA A 168 -16.63 4.85 -4.83
C ALA A 168 -16.15 5.77 -5.98
N GLU A 169 -16.67 6.99 -6.05
CA GLU A 169 -16.34 7.95 -7.12
C GLU A 169 -15.12 8.83 -6.83
N ALA A 170 -14.73 8.95 -5.56
CA ALA A 170 -13.58 9.77 -5.16
C ALA A 170 -12.29 9.28 -5.82
N ALA A 171 -11.43 10.22 -6.21
CA ALA A 171 -10.13 9.91 -6.81
C ALA A 171 -9.20 9.18 -5.81
N ASN A 172 -8.41 8.23 -6.33
CA ASN A 172 -7.37 7.56 -5.56
C ASN A 172 -6.14 8.46 -5.44
N GLY A 173 -5.66 8.68 -4.22
CA GLY A 173 -4.44 9.43 -3.95
C GLY A 173 -4.49 10.17 -2.63
N ILE A 174 -3.33 10.30 -1.99
CA ILE A 174 -3.16 11.00 -0.71
C ILE A 174 -2.12 12.10 -0.87
N SER A 175 -2.41 13.29 -0.32
CA SER A 175 -1.42 14.36 -0.21
C SER A 175 -0.49 14.07 0.96
N VAL A 176 0.74 13.64 0.70
CA VAL A 176 1.66 13.07 1.70
C VAL A 176 2.90 13.94 1.95
N LEU A 177 3.33 14.74 0.98
CA LEU A 177 4.67 15.35 1.00
C LEU A 177 4.94 16.16 2.29
N GLU A 178 3.95 16.90 2.76
CA GLU A 178 4.09 17.74 3.97
C GLU A 178 4.09 16.93 5.28
N THR A 179 3.46 15.73 5.28
CA THR A 179 3.28 14.91 6.48
C THR A 179 4.22 13.70 6.53
N ALA A 180 4.87 13.37 5.41
CA ALA A 180 5.68 12.17 5.26
C ALA A 180 6.73 12.01 6.39
N LEU A 181 7.57 13.03 6.58
CA LEU A 181 8.61 12.96 7.60
C LEU A 181 8.01 12.86 9.01
N GLY A 182 6.98 13.66 9.31
CA GLY A 182 6.35 13.66 10.64
C GLY A 182 5.72 12.32 10.98
N SER A 183 5.02 11.68 10.05
CA SER A 183 4.40 10.37 10.27
C SER A 183 5.44 9.26 10.45
N LEU A 184 6.53 9.30 9.70
CA LEU A 184 7.64 8.34 9.84
C LEU A 184 8.40 8.53 11.16
N MET A 185 8.64 9.77 11.58
CA MET A 185 9.27 10.06 12.88
C MET A 185 8.42 9.56 14.05
N THR A 186 7.10 9.46 13.90
CA THR A 186 6.25 8.82 14.89
C THR A 186 6.64 7.35 15.11
N LEU A 187 6.91 6.60 14.02
CA LEU A 187 7.35 5.20 14.11
C LEU A 187 8.71 5.07 14.81
N VAL A 188 9.61 6.04 14.59
CA VAL A 188 10.91 6.09 15.30
C VAL A 188 10.70 6.36 16.79
N HIS A 189 9.88 7.35 17.15
CA HIS A 189 9.58 7.67 18.55
C HIS A 189 8.85 6.53 19.28
N GLU A 190 8.07 5.75 18.57
CA GLU A 190 7.40 4.55 19.11
C GLU A 190 8.34 3.32 19.18
N GLY A 191 9.59 3.45 18.73
CA GLY A 191 10.57 2.36 18.71
C GLY A 191 10.26 1.26 17.68
N LYS A 192 9.42 1.54 16.68
CA LYS A 192 9.08 0.61 15.61
C LYS A 192 10.08 0.65 14.45
N LEU A 193 10.78 1.77 14.31
CA LEU A 193 11.91 1.95 13.39
C LEU A 193 13.13 2.45 14.17
N PRO A 194 14.35 2.13 13.69
CA PRO A 194 15.59 2.58 14.32
C PRO A 194 15.80 4.09 14.23
#